data_67cd17918aef4cb0d586a5f752fa106e
#
_entry.id   67cd17918aef4cb0d586a5f752fa106e
#
_cell.length_a   1.000
_cell.length_b   1.000
_cell.length_c   1.000
_cell.angle_alpha   90.00
_cell.angle_beta   90.00
_cell.angle_gamma   90.00
#
_symmetry.space_group_name_H-M   'P 1'
#
loop_
_entity.id
_entity.type
_entity.pdbx_description
1 polymer ?
#
loop_
_entity_poly.entity_id
_entity_poly.type
_entity_poly.pdbx_seq_one_letter_code
_entity_poly.pdbx_strand_id
1 'polypeptide(L)'
;RTNIGDPIPDAIMGLNLNFNFKQFDFTAYTYASIGNDMVRNYERNQPNVNRHAYTLERWTGPGTSNEVPRLTTGATSNVVFSDFFVEDASYVRLQNVQLGYSLPKTSLDAIGINRLRIYASAQNLFTLTNYKGFDPSASTGEAIGGGIDYGFYPVPRIFLAGVNLNF
;
A
#
# COMPACT_ATOMS: atom_id res chain seq x y z
N ARG A 1 28.75 -1.51 -15.12
CA ARG A 1 27.43 -1.99 -14.67
C ARG A 1 27.54 -2.37 -13.21
N THR A 2 26.59 -1.95 -12.41
CA THR A 2 26.48 -2.28 -10.98
C THR A 2 25.04 -2.66 -10.65
N ASN A 3 24.82 -3.33 -9.53
CA ASN A 3 23.48 -3.51 -8.96
C ASN A 3 23.02 -2.16 -8.39
N ILE A 4 21.82 -1.72 -8.70
CA ILE A 4 21.23 -0.44 -8.28
C ILE A 4 19.97 -0.61 -7.42
N GLY A 5 19.56 -1.85 -7.16
CA GLY A 5 18.41 -2.17 -6.31
C GLY A 5 18.11 -3.66 -6.29
N ASP A 6 17.37 -4.10 -5.29
CA ASP A 6 16.90 -5.47 -5.13
C ASP A 6 15.38 -5.48 -4.93
N PRO A 7 14.59 -6.12 -5.81
CA PRO A 7 13.16 -6.23 -5.64
C PRO A 7 12.74 -7.23 -4.55
N ILE A 8 13.68 -8.03 -4.03
CA ILE A 8 13.39 -9.03 -3.00
C ILE A 8 13.48 -8.36 -1.63
N PRO A 9 12.45 -8.45 -0.79
CA PRO A 9 12.52 -7.87 0.54
C PRO A 9 13.52 -8.60 1.44
N ASP A 10 14.27 -7.85 2.24
CA ASP A 10 15.14 -8.39 3.28
C ASP A 10 14.35 -9.07 4.39
N ALA A 11 13.16 -8.55 4.69
CA ALA A 11 12.28 -9.10 5.71
C ALA A 11 10.80 -8.95 5.35
N ILE A 12 10.04 -10.01 5.65
CA ILE A 12 8.57 -10.01 5.59
C ILE A 12 8.06 -10.33 6.98
N MET A 13 7.13 -9.50 7.48
CA MET A 13 6.58 -9.64 8.83
C MET A 13 5.06 -9.60 8.78
N GLY A 14 4.44 -10.43 9.61
CA GLY A 14 3.00 -10.43 9.87
C GLY A 14 2.72 -10.32 11.36
N LEU A 15 1.86 -9.39 11.76
CA LEU A 15 1.39 -9.27 13.14
C LEU A 15 -0.12 -9.43 13.16
N ASN A 16 -0.59 -10.44 13.90
CA ASN A 16 -2.01 -10.67 14.12
C ASN A 16 -2.34 -10.43 15.60
N LEU A 17 -3.19 -9.47 15.86
CA LEU A 17 -3.69 -9.12 17.18
C LEU A 17 -5.15 -9.56 17.31
N ASN A 18 -5.44 -10.36 18.31
CA ASN A 18 -6.80 -10.76 18.68
C ASN A 18 -7.04 -10.38 20.14
N PHE A 19 -8.07 -9.63 20.36
CA PHE A 19 -8.44 -9.13 21.67
C PHE A 19 -9.93 -9.34 21.94
N ASN A 20 -10.25 -9.97 23.06
CA ASN A 20 -11.64 -10.19 23.50
C ASN A 20 -11.82 -9.57 24.87
N PHE A 21 -12.81 -8.71 24.99
CA PHE A 21 -13.16 -8.10 26.26
C PHE A 21 -14.68 -8.03 26.44
N LYS A 22 -15.19 -8.83 27.37
CA LYS A 22 -16.63 -8.98 27.60
C LYS A 22 -17.38 -9.36 26.29
N GLN A 23 -18.20 -8.45 25.77
CA GLN A 23 -18.98 -8.63 24.55
C GLN A 23 -18.28 -8.14 23.28
N PHE A 24 -17.13 -7.50 23.43
CA PHE A 24 -16.36 -6.98 22.29
C PHE A 24 -15.29 -7.98 21.86
N ASP A 25 -15.14 -8.14 20.56
CA ASP A 25 -14.02 -8.79 19.91
C ASP A 25 -13.35 -7.83 18.92
N PHE A 26 -12.05 -7.81 18.95
CA PHE A 26 -11.22 -7.01 18.06
C PHE A 26 -10.16 -7.88 17.43
N THR A 27 -10.00 -7.74 16.12
CA THR A 27 -8.94 -8.41 15.36
C THR A 27 -8.25 -7.37 14.49
N ALA A 28 -6.93 -7.39 14.46
CA ALA A 28 -6.15 -6.57 13.53
C ALA A 28 -5.01 -7.40 12.95
N TYR A 29 -4.84 -7.32 11.64
CA TYR A 29 -3.74 -7.95 10.92
C TYR A 29 -2.93 -6.88 10.19
N THR A 30 -1.65 -6.82 10.50
CA THR A 30 -0.68 -5.92 9.90
C THR A 30 0.36 -6.74 9.15
N TYR A 31 0.70 -6.30 7.95
CA TYR A 31 1.73 -6.89 7.11
C TYR A 31 2.82 -5.84 6.84
N ALA A 32 4.08 -6.27 6.81
CA ALA A 32 5.22 -5.44 6.46
C ALA A 32 6.13 -6.15 5.47
N SER A 33 6.61 -5.42 4.47
CA SER A 33 7.69 -5.78 3.56
C SER A 33 8.78 -4.72 3.69
N ILE A 34 10.00 -5.12 3.97
CA ILE A 34 11.09 -4.22 4.30
C ILE A 34 12.30 -4.56 3.45
N GLY A 35 12.97 -3.53 2.89
CA GLY A 35 14.23 -3.66 2.17
C GLY A 35 14.06 -4.02 0.70
N ASN A 36 12.87 -3.96 0.14
CA ASN A 36 12.67 -4.16 -1.28
C ASN A 36 12.65 -2.84 -2.04
N ASP A 37 13.32 -2.82 -3.19
CA ASP A 37 13.32 -1.71 -4.12
C ASP A 37 12.33 -1.93 -5.26
N MET A 38 11.82 -0.82 -5.80
CA MET A 38 10.92 -0.83 -6.95
C MET A 38 11.33 0.19 -7.99
N VAL A 39 11.30 -0.23 -9.23
CA VAL A 39 11.57 0.61 -10.39
C VAL A 39 10.31 1.35 -10.81
N ARG A 40 10.36 2.64 -10.84
CA ARG A 40 9.34 3.53 -11.40
C ARG A 40 9.35 3.45 -12.93
N ASN A 41 8.41 2.72 -13.54
CA ASN A 41 8.31 2.56 -15.00
C ASN A 41 6.95 3.02 -15.55
N TYR A 42 6.19 3.78 -14.79
CA TYR A 42 4.90 4.34 -15.22
C TYR A 42 5.02 5.74 -15.84
N GLU A 43 6.21 6.34 -15.81
CA GLU A 43 6.43 7.66 -16.39
C GLU A 43 6.66 7.59 -17.90
N ARG A 44 5.95 8.44 -18.62
CA ARG A 44 6.08 8.53 -20.08
C ARG A 44 6.98 9.69 -20.46
N ASN A 45 8.00 9.42 -21.28
CA ASN A 45 8.89 10.44 -21.85
C ASN A 45 8.30 11.12 -23.11
N GLN A 46 6.98 11.30 -23.15
CA GLN A 46 6.30 11.96 -24.24
C GLN A 46 6.02 13.43 -23.90
N PRO A 47 6.07 14.36 -24.87
CA PRO A 47 5.61 15.72 -24.67
C PRO A 47 4.09 15.74 -24.45
N ASN A 48 3.61 16.73 -23.69
CA ASN A 48 2.18 17.00 -23.44
C ASN A 48 1.41 15.85 -22.74
N VAL A 49 2.08 15.09 -21.88
CA VAL A 49 1.43 14.12 -21.00
C VAL A 49 1.36 14.62 -19.57
N ASN A 50 0.39 14.13 -18.82
CA ASN A 50 0.32 14.38 -17.38
C ASN A 50 1.54 13.75 -16.68
N ARG A 51 2.08 14.48 -15.72
CA ARG A 51 3.22 14.06 -14.92
C ARG A 51 2.89 14.07 -13.44
N HIS A 52 3.65 13.33 -12.66
CA HIS A 52 3.52 13.32 -11.21
C HIS A 52 3.93 14.66 -10.59
N ALA A 53 3.37 14.96 -9.43
CA ALA A 53 3.57 16.26 -8.75
C ALA A 53 5.04 16.55 -8.43
N TYR A 54 5.88 15.53 -8.17
CA TYR A 54 7.31 15.73 -7.89
C TYR A 54 8.05 16.43 -9.06
N THR A 55 7.56 16.33 -10.30
CA THR A 55 8.16 17.04 -11.43
C THR A 55 8.03 18.56 -11.35
N LEU A 56 7.20 19.07 -10.45
CA LEU A 56 7.16 20.50 -10.12
C LEU A 56 8.42 20.99 -9.41
N GLU A 57 9.11 20.08 -8.71
CA GLU A 57 10.38 20.33 -8.02
C GLU A 57 11.60 20.22 -8.95
N ARG A 58 11.38 20.18 -10.25
CA ARG A 58 12.43 20.04 -11.26
C ARG A 58 13.40 21.21 -11.28
N TRP A 59 14.61 20.97 -11.73
CA TRP A 59 15.57 22.01 -11.95
C TRP A 59 15.08 22.98 -13.05
N THR A 60 15.02 24.25 -12.74
CA THR A 60 14.63 25.35 -13.64
C THR A 60 15.74 26.41 -13.77
N GLY A 61 16.82 26.28 -12.99
CA GLY A 61 17.96 27.17 -12.97
C GLY A 61 18.87 26.89 -11.78
N PRO A 62 20.03 27.53 -11.69
CA PRO A 62 20.96 27.33 -10.57
C PRO A 62 20.27 27.52 -9.21
N GLY A 63 20.44 26.53 -8.30
CA GLY A 63 19.87 26.57 -6.94
C GLY A 63 18.40 26.16 -6.81
N THR A 64 17.71 25.72 -7.87
CA THR A 64 16.29 25.37 -7.81
C THR A 64 16.03 23.89 -7.46
N SER A 65 16.89 22.98 -7.85
CA SER A 65 16.81 21.55 -7.49
C SER A 65 18.15 20.85 -7.68
N ASN A 66 18.47 19.93 -6.79
CA ASN A 66 19.59 19.00 -6.91
C ASN A 66 19.13 17.55 -7.10
N GLU A 67 17.83 17.27 -7.01
CA GLU A 67 17.25 15.94 -7.04
C GLU A 67 16.53 15.65 -8.34
N VAL A 68 15.67 16.57 -8.79
CA VAL A 68 14.85 16.36 -9.98
C VAL A 68 15.45 17.10 -11.17
N PRO A 69 15.81 16.38 -12.25
CA PRO A 69 16.44 16.98 -13.41
C PRO A 69 15.48 17.89 -14.17
N ARG A 70 16.05 18.70 -15.07
CA ARG A 70 15.33 19.55 -15.99
C ARG A 70 14.43 18.74 -16.93
N LEU A 71 13.19 19.14 -17.11
CA LEU A 71 12.34 18.61 -18.17
C LEU A 71 12.80 19.13 -19.53
N THR A 72 12.97 18.24 -20.49
CA THR A 72 13.34 18.55 -21.88
C THR A 72 12.48 17.77 -22.85
N THR A 73 12.31 18.31 -24.04
CA THR A 73 11.60 17.64 -25.14
C THR A 73 12.52 16.82 -26.05
N GLY A 74 13.85 16.95 -25.86
CA GLY A 74 14.86 16.24 -26.62
C GLY A 74 15.44 15.04 -25.88
N ALA A 75 16.19 14.22 -26.63
CA ALA A 75 16.95 13.14 -26.05
C ALA A 75 18.04 13.69 -25.10
N THR A 76 18.04 13.25 -23.87
CA THR A 76 19.04 13.61 -22.85
C THR A 76 19.44 12.37 -22.07
N SER A 77 20.59 12.44 -21.38
CA SER A 77 21.02 11.38 -20.44
C SER A 77 20.07 11.17 -19.27
N ASN A 78 19.19 12.14 -18.96
CA ASN A 78 18.22 12.06 -17.88
C ASN A 78 17.11 11.01 -18.08
N VAL A 79 16.95 10.48 -19.28
CA VAL A 79 15.99 9.42 -19.59
C VAL A 79 16.62 8.02 -19.60
N VAL A 80 17.94 7.94 -19.42
CA VAL A 80 18.62 6.66 -19.31
C VAL A 80 18.31 6.04 -17.97
N PHE A 81 17.98 4.75 -17.96
CA PHE A 81 17.69 4.01 -16.75
C PHE A 81 18.85 4.07 -15.76
N SER A 82 18.58 4.52 -14.56
CA SER A 82 19.53 4.74 -13.48
C SER A 82 18.86 4.55 -12.12
N ASP A 83 19.62 4.68 -11.05
CA ASP A 83 19.16 4.70 -9.67
C ASP A 83 18.10 5.77 -9.38
N PHE A 84 18.05 6.85 -10.16
CA PHE A 84 16.98 7.85 -10.09
C PHE A 84 15.56 7.27 -10.22
N PHE A 85 15.42 6.16 -10.93
CA PHE A 85 14.13 5.48 -11.13
C PHE A 85 13.87 4.35 -10.13
N VAL A 86 14.83 4.08 -9.24
CA VAL A 86 14.71 3.05 -8.20
C VAL A 86 14.33 3.71 -6.88
N GLU A 87 13.28 3.23 -6.25
CA GLU A 87 12.78 3.76 -4.98
C GLU A 87 12.62 2.63 -3.95
N ASP A 88 12.85 2.96 -2.69
CA ASP A 88 12.53 2.07 -1.58
C ASP A 88 11.00 1.86 -1.53
N ALA A 89 10.58 0.62 -1.73
CA ALA A 89 9.20 0.18 -1.68
C ALA A 89 8.85 -0.52 -0.36
N SER A 90 9.63 -0.32 0.67
CA SER A 90 9.31 -0.81 2.01
C SER A 90 7.99 -0.22 2.49
N TYR A 91 7.17 -1.06 3.12
CA TYR A 91 5.89 -0.60 3.67
C TYR A 91 5.40 -1.43 4.84
N VAL A 92 4.54 -0.81 5.63
CA VAL A 92 3.74 -1.45 6.67
C VAL A 92 2.28 -1.14 6.40
N ARG A 93 1.44 -2.17 6.26
CA ARG A 93 0.02 -2.03 5.94
C ARG A 93 -0.86 -2.68 6.99
N LEU A 94 -1.83 -1.93 7.51
CA LEU A 94 -2.95 -2.50 8.26
C LEU A 94 -3.92 -3.11 7.25
N GLN A 95 -3.74 -4.42 6.99
CA GLN A 95 -4.49 -5.13 5.95
C GLN A 95 -5.92 -5.45 6.36
N ASN A 96 -6.13 -5.74 7.63
CA ASN A 96 -7.47 -6.03 8.13
C ASN A 96 -7.62 -5.51 9.56
N VAL A 97 -8.73 -4.87 9.84
CA VAL A 97 -9.17 -4.55 11.20
C VAL A 97 -10.66 -4.85 11.31
N GLN A 98 -11.06 -5.51 12.39
CA GLN A 98 -12.46 -5.83 12.65
C GLN A 98 -12.76 -5.58 14.12
N LEU A 99 -13.90 -4.95 14.36
CA LEU A 99 -14.50 -4.80 15.69
C LEU A 99 -15.87 -5.44 15.67
N GLY A 100 -16.11 -6.37 16.57
CA GLY A 100 -17.39 -7.05 16.76
C GLY A 100 -17.96 -6.78 18.16
N TYR A 101 -19.27 -6.79 18.24
CA TYR A 101 -20.02 -6.75 19.49
C TYR A 101 -21.06 -7.85 19.48
N SER A 102 -21.00 -8.75 20.45
CA SER A 102 -21.99 -9.82 20.67
C SER A 102 -22.96 -9.38 21.74
N LEU A 103 -24.25 -9.37 21.44
CA LEU A 103 -25.27 -9.02 22.42
C LEU A 103 -25.29 -10.04 23.57
N PRO A 104 -25.52 -9.58 24.83
CA PRO A 104 -25.68 -10.47 25.95
C PRO A 104 -26.86 -11.44 25.78
N LYS A 105 -26.68 -12.68 26.18
CA LYS A 105 -27.71 -13.72 26.05
C LYS A 105 -29.01 -13.36 26.75
N THR A 106 -28.93 -12.71 27.92
CA THR A 106 -30.12 -12.23 28.66
C THR A 106 -31.04 -11.32 27.88
N SER A 107 -30.52 -10.59 26.89
CA SER A 107 -31.31 -9.72 26.00
C SER A 107 -31.92 -10.46 24.82
N LEU A 108 -31.41 -11.67 24.52
CA LEU A 108 -31.78 -12.46 23.35
C LEU A 108 -32.77 -13.58 23.67
N ASP A 109 -32.78 -14.06 24.94
CA ASP A 109 -33.65 -15.16 25.37
C ASP A 109 -35.13 -14.86 25.19
N ALA A 110 -35.53 -13.60 25.33
CA ALA A 110 -36.91 -13.18 25.15
C ALA A 110 -37.44 -13.28 23.72
N ILE A 111 -36.53 -13.34 22.74
CA ILE A 111 -36.87 -13.35 21.30
C ILE A 111 -36.44 -14.65 20.60
N GLY A 112 -35.95 -15.66 21.37
CA GLY A 112 -35.59 -16.97 20.84
C GLY A 112 -34.33 -17.00 19.99
N ILE A 113 -33.43 -16.01 20.15
CA ILE A 113 -32.18 -15.93 19.43
C ILE A 113 -31.03 -16.40 20.33
N ASN A 114 -30.26 -17.38 19.86
CA ASN A 114 -29.13 -17.91 20.60
C ASN A 114 -27.92 -16.98 20.62
N ARG A 115 -27.66 -16.29 19.49
CA ARG A 115 -26.53 -15.34 19.37
C ARG A 115 -26.80 -14.29 18.32
N LEU A 116 -26.52 -13.03 18.65
CA LEU A 116 -26.51 -11.91 17.74
C LEU A 116 -25.18 -11.18 17.88
N ARG A 117 -24.39 -11.14 16.81
CA ARG A 117 -23.13 -10.39 16.74
C ARG A 117 -23.20 -9.38 15.60
N ILE A 118 -22.93 -8.13 15.90
CA ILE A 118 -22.79 -7.04 14.93
C ILE A 118 -21.31 -6.75 14.80
N TYR A 119 -20.82 -6.56 13.58
CA TYR A 119 -19.41 -6.24 13.37
C TYR A 119 -19.22 -5.22 12.25
N ALA A 120 -18.11 -4.48 12.36
CA ALA A 120 -17.60 -3.64 11.31
C ALA A 120 -16.14 -4.03 11.03
N SER A 121 -15.74 -4.02 9.77
CA SER A 121 -14.36 -4.29 9.38
C SER A 121 -13.90 -3.33 8.28
N ALA A 122 -12.59 -3.10 8.25
CA ALA A 122 -11.95 -2.35 7.19
C ALA A 122 -10.74 -3.13 6.67
N GLN A 123 -10.58 -3.15 5.34
CA GLN A 123 -9.43 -3.75 4.69
C GLN A 123 -8.55 -2.66 4.06
N ASN A 124 -7.23 -2.89 4.11
CA ASN A 124 -6.22 -1.96 3.58
C ASN A 124 -6.39 -0.53 4.11
N LEU A 125 -6.68 -0.41 5.42
CA LEU A 125 -7.12 0.85 6.03
C LEU A 125 -6.09 1.96 5.86
N PHE A 126 -4.81 1.66 6.09
CA PHE A 126 -3.72 2.57 5.80
C PHE A 126 -2.42 1.82 5.49
N THR A 127 -1.54 2.48 4.75
CA THR A 127 -0.20 2.01 4.42
C THR A 127 0.80 3.09 4.79
N LEU A 128 1.83 2.72 5.53
CA LEU A 128 2.98 3.56 5.84
C LEU A 128 4.10 3.16 4.89
N THR A 129 4.58 4.11 4.09
CA THR A 129 5.64 3.90 3.09
C THR A 129 6.27 5.23 2.70
N ASN A 130 7.50 5.19 2.24
CA ASN A 130 8.19 6.32 1.60
C ASN A 130 8.10 6.25 0.07
N TYR A 131 7.55 5.18 -0.49
CA TYR A 131 7.38 5.01 -1.92
C TYR A 131 6.49 6.10 -2.52
N LYS A 132 6.95 6.73 -3.58
CA LYS A 132 6.27 7.88 -4.23
C LYS A 132 5.23 7.46 -5.29
N GLY A 133 5.21 6.18 -5.67
CA GLY A 133 4.22 5.61 -6.59
C GLY A 133 2.84 5.42 -5.96
N PHE A 134 1.95 4.77 -6.70
CA PHE A 134 0.57 4.56 -6.26
C PHE A 134 0.43 3.52 -5.15
N ASP A 135 1.20 2.44 -5.22
CA ASP A 135 1.16 1.36 -4.24
C ASP A 135 2.51 0.64 -4.15
N PRO A 136 3.13 0.57 -2.96
CA PRO A 136 4.42 -0.11 -2.78
C PRO A 136 4.33 -1.63 -2.93
N SER A 137 3.13 -2.20 -2.96
CA SER A 137 2.90 -3.63 -3.22
C SER A 137 2.59 -3.92 -4.70
N ALA A 138 2.76 -2.95 -5.59
CA ALA A 138 2.54 -3.11 -7.01
C ALA A 138 3.43 -4.22 -7.59
N SER A 139 2.83 -5.14 -8.33
CA SER A 139 3.55 -6.28 -8.93
C SER A 139 2.82 -6.78 -10.15
N THR A 140 3.57 -7.25 -11.13
CA THR A 140 3.01 -7.99 -12.29
C THR A 140 2.45 -9.37 -11.90
N GLY A 141 2.80 -9.87 -10.71
CA GLY A 141 2.49 -11.25 -10.30
C GLY A 141 3.40 -12.29 -10.94
N GLU A 142 4.34 -11.89 -11.78
CA GLU A 142 5.29 -12.77 -12.44
C GLU A 142 6.59 -12.90 -11.65
N ALA A 143 7.19 -14.09 -11.64
CA ALA A 143 8.45 -14.35 -10.94
C ALA A 143 9.63 -13.57 -11.56
N ILE A 144 9.57 -13.32 -12.86
CA ILE A 144 10.55 -12.52 -13.61
C ILE A 144 9.88 -11.20 -13.96
N GLY A 145 10.30 -10.09 -13.39
CA GLY A 145 9.69 -8.77 -13.57
C GLY A 145 9.07 -8.20 -12.30
N GLY A 146 9.25 -8.86 -11.17
CA GLY A 146 8.98 -8.28 -9.86
C GLY A 146 9.80 -7.01 -9.64
N GLY A 147 9.26 -6.07 -8.85
CA GLY A 147 9.94 -4.81 -8.56
C GLY A 147 9.86 -3.76 -9.69
N ILE A 148 8.99 -3.93 -10.69
CA ILE A 148 8.75 -2.92 -11.72
C ILE A 148 7.29 -2.45 -11.60
N ASP A 149 7.11 -1.16 -11.32
CA ASP A 149 5.79 -0.53 -11.29
C ASP A 149 5.46 0.08 -12.65
N TYR A 150 4.48 -0.51 -13.34
CA TYR A 150 3.93 -0.03 -14.62
C TYR A 150 2.74 0.91 -14.45
N GLY A 151 2.49 1.41 -13.24
CA GLY A 151 1.33 2.24 -12.93
C GLY A 151 0.10 1.39 -12.58
N PHE A 152 0.31 0.34 -11.81
CA PHE A 152 -0.79 -0.51 -11.34
C PHE A 152 -1.75 0.26 -10.44
N TYR A 153 -3.01 -0.10 -10.55
CA TYR A 153 -4.04 0.49 -9.69
C TYR A 153 -3.80 0.06 -8.23
N PRO A 154 -3.81 1.00 -7.28
CA PRO A 154 -3.58 0.67 -5.88
C PRO A 154 -4.69 -0.22 -5.31
N VAL A 155 -4.36 -1.05 -4.33
CA VAL A 155 -5.35 -1.87 -3.63
C VAL A 155 -6.40 -1.00 -2.95
N PRO A 156 -7.71 -1.29 -3.13
CA PRO A 156 -8.78 -0.47 -2.58
C PRO A 156 -8.88 -0.62 -1.06
N ARG A 157 -9.34 0.44 -0.41
CA ARG A 157 -9.86 0.36 0.96
C ARG A 157 -11.29 -0.13 0.91
N ILE A 158 -11.59 -1.15 1.70
CA ILE A 158 -12.92 -1.77 1.73
C ILE A 158 -13.46 -1.67 3.15
N PHE A 159 -14.69 -1.15 3.30
CA PHE A 159 -15.39 -1.10 4.57
C PHE A 159 -16.61 -2.03 4.50
N LEU A 160 -16.75 -2.87 5.51
CA LEU A 160 -17.80 -3.85 5.61
C LEU A 160 -18.48 -3.73 6.97
N ALA A 161 -19.80 -3.87 6.98
CA ALA A 161 -20.58 -4.06 8.19
C ALA A 161 -21.46 -5.28 8.03
N GLY A 162 -21.64 -6.06 9.09
CA GLY A 162 -22.44 -7.27 9.02
C GLY A 162 -23.03 -7.67 10.35
N VAL A 163 -23.96 -8.60 10.27
CA VAL A 163 -24.66 -9.18 11.41
C VAL A 163 -24.60 -10.70 11.29
N ASN A 164 -24.16 -11.35 12.35
CA ASN A 164 -24.22 -12.80 12.48
C ASN A 164 -25.35 -13.16 13.46
N LEU A 165 -26.29 -13.92 12.98
CA LEU A 165 -27.46 -14.35 13.71
C LEU A 165 -27.47 -15.88 13.82
N ASN A 166 -27.75 -16.40 15.02
CA ASN A 166 -27.92 -17.83 15.27
C ASN A 166 -29.18 -18.05 16.11
N PHE A 167 -30.04 -18.94 15.64
CA PHE A 167 -31.31 -19.32 16.26
C PHE A 167 -31.15 -20.63 17.02
#